data_b7e445febe5f0baa490063830bbbbf3c
#
_entry.id   b7e445febe5f0baa490063830bbbbf3c
#
_cell.length_a   1.000
_cell.length_b   1.000
_cell.length_c   1.000
_cell.angle_alpha   90.00
_cell.angle_beta   90.00
_cell.angle_gamma   90.00
#
_symmetry.space_group_name_H-M   'P 1'
#
loop_
_entity.id
_entity.type
_entity.pdbx_description
1 polymer ?
#
loop_
_entity_poly.entity_id
_entity_poly.type
_entity_poly.pdbx_seq_one_letter_code
_entity_poly.pdbx_strand_id
1 'polypeptide(L)'
;LVQMDIVLGNVAANQAKAQAMIEEGCRQGARLVVLPELWNTGYQLQEIRNLAEYEDGSSLGMLKRLAQEYCIEIVAGSIAETDGTHVYNTAYVIGQDGGIHTKYRKIHLIGLMAEDRYLSPGNRRCLFDSVAGPAGLIICYDLRFTELPRAMALAGCRTLFVPAEWPSVRGRHWVTLNVARAIENQLFVIAVNRVGKDLDNDFYGHSMVVDPWGEVLAEGSEKEEVIVVDVNFAAGEEIRSRIPVFRDRRPECY
;
A
#
# COMPACT_ATOMS: atom_id res chain seq x y z
N LEU A 1 -3.30 5.81 8.28
CA LEU A 1 -2.05 5.56 7.58
C LEU A 1 -0.94 5.40 8.62
N VAL A 2 -0.17 4.31 8.55
CA VAL A 2 0.95 4.03 9.46
C VAL A 2 2.24 4.38 8.73
N GLN A 3 2.69 5.62 8.89
CA GLN A 3 3.95 6.10 8.33
C GLN A 3 5.08 5.83 9.32
N MET A 4 5.78 4.71 9.13
CA MET A 4 6.77 4.22 10.09
C MET A 4 8.20 4.30 9.58
N ASP A 5 9.15 4.47 10.47
CA ASP A 5 10.58 4.24 10.24
C ASP A 5 10.89 2.74 10.45
N ILE A 6 11.44 2.12 9.44
CA ILE A 6 11.70 0.67 9.40
C ILE A 6 13.16 0.40 9.77
N VAL A 7 13.38 -0.40 10.79
CA VAL A 7 14.73 -0.86 11.17
C VAL A 7 15.12 -2.00 10.26
N LEU A 8 16.11 -1.75 9.40
CA LEU A 8 16.55 -2.68 8.36
C LEU A 8 16.89 -4.06 8.93
N GLY A 9 16.21 -5.11 8.45
CA GLY A 9 16.41 -6.50 8.84
C GLY A 9 15.94 -6.89 10.25
N ASN A 10 15.41 -5.96 11.05
CA ASN A 10 14.98 -6.25 12.41
C ASN A 10 13.47 -6.48 12.50
N VAL A 11 13.05 -7.69 12.13
CA VAL A 11 11.62 -8.07 12.08
C VAL A 11 10.92 -7.85 13.42
N ALA A 12 11.54 -8.25 14.53
CA ALA A 12 10.92 -8.13 15.86
C ALA A 12 10.68 -6.67 16.28
N ALA A 13 11.66 -5.79 16.04
CA ALA A 13 11.51 -4.36 16.34
C ALA A 13 10.43 -3.72 15.44
N ASN A 14 10.39 -4.07 14.17
CA ASN A 14 9.40 -3.56 13.24
C ASN A 14 7.99 -4.06 13.56
N GLN A 15 7.83 -5.31 13.97
CA GLN A 15 6.55 -5.86 14.44
C GLN A 15 6.05 -5.12 15.69
N ALA A 16 6.91 -4.93 16.69
CA ALA A 16 6.54 -4.20 17.91
C ALA A 16 6.11 -2.76 17.61
N LYS A 17 6.84 -2.07 16.72
CA LYS A 17 6.51 -0.72 16.28
C LYS A 17 5.18 -0.68 15.51
N ALA A 18 5.01 -1.55 14.51
CA ALA A 18 3.78 -1.62 13.72
C ALA A 18 2.56 -1.88 14.63
N GLN A 19 2.68 -2.81 15.59
CA GLN A 19 1.63 -3.06 16.57
C GLN A 19 1.27 -1.79 17.35
N ALA A 20 2.24 -1.11 17.94
CA ALA A 20 2.00 0.10 18.72
C ALA A 20 1.33 1.21 17.90
N MET A 21 1.74 1.39 16.64
CA MET A 21 1.17 2.40 15.74
C MET A 21 -0.24 2.01 15.27
N ILE A 22 -0.54 0.73 15.05
CA ILE A 22 -1.90 0.25 14.75
C ILE A 22 -2.82 0.52 15.94
N GLU A 23 -2.38 0.14 17.15
CA GLU A 23 -3.13 0.38 18.38
C GLU A 23 -3.40 1.89 18.61
N GLU A 24 -2.44 2.77 18.28
CA GLU A 24 -2.63 4.22 18.32
C GLU A 24 -3.71 4.66 17.32
N GLY A 25 -3.66 4.19 16.07
CA GLY A 25 -4.71 4.47 15.08
C GLY A 25 -6.09 4.00 15.54
N CYS A 26 -6.19 2.82 16.15
CA CYS A 26 -7.43 2.31 16.72
C CYS A 26 -7.97 3.18 17.85
N ARG A 27 -7.09 3.66 18.75
CA ARG A 27 -7.48 4.61 19.82
C ARG A 27 -8.03 5.92 19.27
N GLN A 28 -7.58 6.34 18.08
CA GLN A 28 -8.09 7.51 17.37
C GLN A 28 -9.33 7.21 16.51
N GLY A 29 -9.86 5.98 16.54
CA GLY A 29 -11.10 5.59 15.85
C GLY A 29 -10.93 5.06 14.44
N ALA A 30 -9.72 4.67 14.02
CA ALA A 30 -9.50 4.06 12.72
C ALA A 30 -10.26 2.74 12.58
N ARG A 31 -10.94 2.55 11.44
CA ARG A 31 -11.61 1.29 11.04
C ARG A 31 -10.89 0.58 9.91
N LEU A 32 -10.00 1.28 9.24
CA LEU A 32 -9.11 0.78 8.19
C LEU A 32 -7.69 1.27 8.48
N VAL A 33 -6.75 0.37 8.53
CA VAL A 33 -5.33 0.68 8.73
C VAL A 33 -4.52 0.23 7.53
N VAL A 34 -3.57 1.05 7.11
CA VAL A 34 -2.67 0.75 5.97
C VAL A 34 -1.23 0.89 6.41
N LEU A 35 -0.42 -0.15 6.19
CA LEU A 35 1.02 -0.23 6.47
C LEU A 35 1.84 0.04 5.20
N PRO A 36 3.14 0.40 5.31
CA PRO A 36 4.00 0.62 4.14
C PRO A 36 4.51 -0.69 3.50
N GLU A 37 5.36 -0.57 2.47
CA GLU A 37 6.02 -1.67 1.78
C GLU A 37 7.09 -2.31 2.66
N LEU A 38 7.28 -3.65 2.56
CA LEU A 38 8.30 -4.46 3.25
C LEU A 38 8.54 -4.04 4.72
N TRP A 39 7.47 -3.61 5.38
CA TRP A 39 7.54 -2.98 6.71
C TRP A 39 8.19 -3.86 7.78
N ASN A 40 8.20 -5.17 7.60
CA ASN A 40 8.80 -6.10 8.56
C ASN A 40 10.33 -6.23 8.39
N THR A 41 10.86 -6.09 7.18
CA THR A 41 12.29 -6.31 6.88
C THR A 41 13.02 -5.09 6.35
N GLY A 42 12.31 -4.13 5.77
CA GLY A 42 12.92 -3.15 4.86
C GLY A 42 13.56 -3.83 3.66
N TYR A 43 14.32 -3.07 2.89
CA TYR A 43 15.06 -3.57 1.72
C TYR A 43 16.36 -4.29 2.10
N GLN A 44 16.33 -5.15 3.13
CA GLN A 44 17.46 -6.02 3.49
C GLN A 44 17.56 -7.21 2.51
N LEU A 45 17.74 -6.89 1.22
CA LEU A 45 17.61 -7.85 0.12
C LEU A 45 18.62 -8.97 0.17
N GLN A 46 19.85 -8.69 0.63
CA GLN A 46 20.90 -9.71 0.73
C GLN A 46 20.54 -10.85 1.67
N GLU A 47 19.78 -10.53 2.74
CA GLU A 47 19.32 -11.49 3.74
C GLU A 47 17.84 -11.86 3.58
N ILE A 48 17.17 -11.40 2.52
CA ILE A 48 15.73 -11.47 2.38
C ILE A 48 15.20 -12.90 2.42
N ARG A 49 15.97 -13.89 1.92
CA ARG A 49 15.59 -15.31 1.99
C ARG A 49 15.53 -15.84 3.41
N ASN A 50 16.38 -15.35 4.30
CA ASN A 50 16.43 -15.75 5.71
C ASN A 50 15.36 -15.03 6.54
N LEU A 51 14.91 -13.84 6.06
CA LEU A 51 13.93 -12.99 6.72
C LEU A 51 12.50 -13.21 6.21
N ALA A 52 12.35 -13.84 5.05
CA ALA A 52 11.04 -14.06 4.43
C ALA A 52 10.18 -15.01 5.24
N GLU A 53 8.91 -14.72 5.35
CA GLU A 53 7.92 -15.47 6.09
C GLU A 53 6.97 -16.23 5.15
N TYR A 54 6.48 -17.38 5.60
CA TYR A 54 5.30 -18.02 5.02
C TYR A 54 4.03 -17.25 5.42
N GLU A 55 2.91 -17.57 4.78
CA GLU A 55 1.60 -16.91 5.04
C GLU A 55 1.08 -17.15 6.48
N ASP A 56 1.61 -18.11 7.19
CA ASP A 56 1.34 -18.36 8.61
C ASP A 56 2.42 -17.78 9.55
N GLY A 57 3.31 -16.94 9.02
CA GLY A 57 4.40 -16.31 9.74
C GLY A 57 3.95 -15.31 10.81
N SER A 58 4.92 -14.91 11.65
CA SER A 58 4.67 -14.08 12.83
C SER A 58 4.09 -12.70 12.51
N SER A 59 4.53 -12.08 11.40
CA SER A 59 4.04 -10.76 10.99
C SER A 59 2.54 -10.79 10.69
N LEU A 60 2.10 -11.75 9.86
CA LEU A 60 0.67 -11.89 9.55
C LEU A 60 -0.13 -12.41 10.74
N GLY A 61 0.44 -13.29 11.55
CA GLY A 61 -0.19 -13.76 12.79
C GLY A 61 -0.51 -12.62 13.75
N MET A 62 0.41 -11.67 13.91
CA MET A 62 0.19 -10.44 14.70
C MET A 62 -0.93 -9.58 14.11
N LEU A 63 -0.90 -9.30 12.80
CA LEU A 63 -1.88 -8.45 12.15
C LEU A 63 -3.29 -9.07 12.16
N LYS A 64 -3.43 -10.38 11.96
CA LYS A 64 -4.69 -11.11 12.07
C LYS A 64 -5.33 -10.95 13.46
N ARG A 65 -4.51 -11.08 14.50
CA ARG A 65 -4.96 -10.89 15.89
C ARG A 65 -5.42 -9.44 16.12
N LEU A 66 -4.66 -8.45 15.68
CA LEU A 66 -5.03 -7.03 15.83
C LEU A 66 -6.30 -6.69 15.05
N ALA A 67 -6.44 -7.17 13.81
CA ALA A 67 -7.65 -6.97 13.01
C ALA A 67 -8.91 -7.47 13.74
N GLN A 68 -8.83 -8.67 14.33
CA GLN A 68 -9.92 -9.28 15.08
C GLN A 68 -10.19 -8.55 16.41
N GLU A 69 -9.14 -8.24 17.17
CA GLU A 69 -9.23 -7.59 18.48
C GLU A 69 -9.87 -6.19 18.40
N TYR A 70 -9.48 -5.40 17.40
CA TYR A 70 -9.98 -4.04 17.20
C TYR A 70 -11.13 -3.94 16.21
N CYS A 71 -11.58 -5.05 15.61
CA CYS A 71 -12.62 -5.09 14.57
C CYS A 71 -12.31 -4.11 13.41
N ILE A 72 -11.08 -4.11 12.92
CA ILE A 72 -10.60 -3.25 11.84
C ILE A 72 -10.20 -4.06 10.59
N GLU A 73 -10.32 -3.46 9.42
CA GLU A 73 -9.67 -3.97 8.21
C GLU A 73 -8.21 -3.48 8.18
N ILE A 74 -7.27 -4.36 7.82
CA ILE A 74 -5.86 -4.01 7.66
C ILE A 74 -5.42 -4.30 6.24
N VAL A 75 -5.07 -3.26 5.49
CA VAL A 75 -4.20 -3.39 4.32
C VAL A 75 -2.77 -3.47 4.87
N ALA A 76 -2.25 -4.67 4.92
CA ALA A 76 -1.08 -5.05 5.71
C ALA A 76 0.26 -4.54 5.12
N GLY A 77 0.20 -3.51 4.26
CA GLY A 77 1.38 -3.11 3.52
C GLY A 77 1.93 -4.28 2.72
N SER A 78 3.24 -4.46 2.68
CA SER A 78 3.80 -5.70 2.18
C SER A 78 4.89 -6.26 3.09
N ILE A 79 5.11 -7.57 2.96
CA ILE A 79 6.18 -8.32 3.62
C ILE A 79 6.96 -9.14 2.59
N ALA A 80 8.16 -9.59 2.96
CA ALA A 80 8.87 -10.61 2.21
C ALA A 80 8.16 -11.97 2.45
N GLU A 81 7.42 -12.45 1.44
CA GLU A 81 6.73 -13.76 1.48
C GLU A 81 7.60 -14.82 0.80
N THR A 82 7.72 -16.00 1.39
CA THR A 82 8.29 -17.16 0.71
C THR A 82 7.25 -18.25 0.46
N ASP A 83 7.34 -18.90 -0.70
CA ASP A 83 6.64 -20.15 -1.01
C ASP A 83 7.53 -21.40 -0.85
N GLY A 84 8.73 -21.23 -0.29
CA GLY A 84 9.76 -22.25 -0.11
C GLY A 84 10.77 -22.29 -1.27
N THR A 85 10.42 -21.77 -2.43
CA THR A 85 11.29 -21.72 -3.63
C THR A 85 11.67 -20.28 -3.98
N HIS A 86 10.71 -19.40 -3.97
CA HIS A 86 10.83 -18.00 -4.34
C HIS A 86 10.50 -17.09 -3.16
N VAL A 87 11.02 -15.88 -3.21
CA VAL A 87 10.64 -14.78 -2.31
C VAL A 87 9.94 -13.70 -3.12
N TYR A 88 8.85 -13.18 -2.58
CA TYR A 88 8.03 -12.15 -3.21
C TYR A 88 7.85 -10.95 -2.28
N ASN A 89 7.67 -9.78 -2.85
CA ASN A 89 7.16 -8.61 -2.16
C ASN A 89 5.64 -8.68 -2.20
N THR A 90 5.01 -9.08 -1.08
CA THR A 90 3.59 -9.46 -1.04
C THR A 90 2.81 -8.62 -0.06
N ALA A 91 1.79 -7.95 -0.56
CA ALA A 91 0.81 -7.24 0.24
C ALA A 91 -0.42 -8.12 0.52
N TYR A 92 -0.98 -7.96 1.73
CA TYR A 92 -2.16 -8.71 2.19
C TYR A 92 -3.27 -7.77 2.62
N VAL A 93 -4.50 -8.23 2.50
CA VAL A 93 -5.67 -7.58 3.09
C VAL A 93 -6.28 -8.52 4.10
N ILE A 94 -6.41 -8.05 5.32
CA ILE A 94 -6.91 -8.82 6.46
C ILE A 94 -8.24 -8.18 6.90
N GLY A 95 -9.29 -8.98 6.93
CA GLY A 95 -10.61 -8.55 7.34
C GLY A 95 -10.75 -8.39 8.85
N GLN A 96 -11.85 -7.79 9.28
CA GLN A 96 -12.20 -7.59 10.69
C GLN A 96 -12.35 -8.91 11.47
N ASP A 97 -12.55 -10.01 10.78
CA ASP A 97 -12.60 -11.37 11.32
C ASP A 97 -11.20 -12.00 11.52
N GLY A 98 -10.13 -11.28 11.16
CA GLY A 98 -8.76 -11.77 11.16
C GLY A 98 -8.42 -12.70 9.99
N GLY A 99 -9.35 -12.91 9.05
CA GLY A 99 -9.12 -13.69 7.84
C GLY A 99 -8.34 -12.93 6.77
N ILE A 100 -7.53 -13.63 5.96
CA ILE A 100 -6.92 -13.06 4.77
C ILE A 100 -7.99 -13.02 3.67
N HIS A 101 -8.41 -11.81 3.25
CA HIS A 101 -9.36 -11.64 2.16
C HIS A 101 -8.71 -11.78 0.79
N THR A 102 -7.50 -11.25 0.64
CA THR A 102 -6.72 -11.34 -0.60
C THR A 102 -5.25 -11.07 -0.36
N LYS A 103 -4.42 -11.37 -1.38
CA LYS A 103 -3.02 -10.97 -1.43
C LYS A 103 -2.61 -10.53 -2.83
N TYR A 104 -1.59 -9.71 -2.89
CA TYR A 104 -1.00 -9.18 -4.11
C TYR A 104 0.52 -9.29 -4.05
N ARG A 105 1.12 -9.97 -5.01
CA ARG A 105 2.57 -10.00 -5.24
C ARG A 105 2.94 -8.89 -6.21
N LYS A 106 3.88 -8.04 -5.86
CA LYS A 106 4.36 -6.91 -6.69
C LYS A 106 4.71 -7.36 -8.09
N ILE A 107 4.11 -6.72 -9.09
CA ILE A 107 4.31 -7.08 -10.50
C ILE A 107 5.61 -6.48 -11.03
N HIS A 108 5.86 -5.20 -10.76
CA HIS A 108 7.00 -4.48 -11.30
C HIS A 108 8.09 -4.33 -10.24
N LEU A 109 9.15 -5.10 -10.39
CA LEU A 109 10.32 -5.04 -9.52
C LEU A 109 11.27 -3.94 -9.96
N ILE A 110 11.81 -3.16 -9.01
CA ILE A 110 12.69 -2.03 -9.32
C ILE A 110 14.15 -2.47 -9.39
N GLY A 111 14.70 -2.60 -10.61
CA GLY A 111 16.08 -2.99 -10.83
C GLY A 111 17.10 -1.98 -10.28
N LEU A 112 16.73 -0.69 -10.18
CA LEU A 112 17.60 0.35 -9.57
C LEU A 112 17.91 0.08 -8.10
N MET A 113 17.00 -0.61 -7.38
CA MET A 113 17.19 -1.06 -6.00
C MET A 113 17.50 -2.56 -5.93
N ALA A 114 17.89 -3.18 -7.05
CA ALA A 114 18.24 -4.59 -7.17
C ALA A 114 17.12 -5.59 -6.77
N GLU A 115 15.86 -5.15 -6.71
CA GLU A 115 14.73 -6.00 -6.32
C GLU A 115 14.59 -7.23 -7.22
N ASP A 116 14.82 -7.06 -8.52
CA ASP A 116 14.77 -8.10 -9.56
C ASP A 116 15.82 -9.20 -9.41
N ARG A 117 16.85 -8.97 -8.59
CA ARG A 117 17.91 -9.96 -8.32
C ARG A 117 17.57 -10.91 -7.17
N TYR A 118 16.68 -10.48 -6.27
CA TYR A 118 16.41 -11.17 -5.02
C TYR A 118 14.97 -11.65 -4.91
N LEU A 119 14.02 -10.97 -5.59
CA LEU A 119 12.60 -11.24 -5.50
C LEU A 119 12.04 -11.72 -6.84
N SER A 120 10.96 -12.45 -6.78
CA SER A 120 10.21 -12.90 -7.94
C SER A 120 8.98 -12.01 -8.17
N PRO A 121 8.66 -11.67 -9.45
CA PRO A 121 7.51 -10.82 -9.74
C PRO A 121 6.19 -11.58 -9.58
N GLY A 122 5.14 -10.84 -9.21
CA GLY A 122 3.76 -11.28 -9.33
C GLY A 122 3.28 -11.29 -10.78
N ASN A 123 2.09 -11.86 -11.01
CA ASN A 123 1.52 -12.01 -12.34
C ASN A 123 0.01 -11.74 -12.43
N ARG A 124 -0.57 -11.20 -11.37
CA ARG A 124 -2.02 -10.93 -11.28
C ARG A 124 -2.29 -9.59 -10.62
N ARG A 125 -3.22 -8.81 -11.20
CA ARG A 125 -3.79 -7.64 -10.53
C ARG A 125 -4.64 -8.10 -9.35
N CYS A 126 -4.77 -7.23 -8.34
CA CYS A 126 -5.56 -7.48 -7.14
C CYS A 126 -6.76 -6.53 -7.09
N LEU A 127 -7.96 -7.09 -7.03
CA LEU A 127 -9.20 -6.38 -6.79
C LEU A 127 -9.95 -7.10 -5.66
N PHE A 128 -10.57 -6.33 -4.76
CA PHE A 128 -11.29 -6.86 -3.61
C PHE A 128 -12.32 -5.85 -3.10
N ASP A 129 -13.25 -6.33 -2.27
CA ASP A 129 -14.17 -5.45 -1.56
C ASP A 129 -13.57 -5.07 -0.21
N SER A 130 -13.48 -3.77 0.05
CA SER A 130 -12.97 -3.16 1.27
C SER A 130 -14.07 -2.36 1.97
N VAL A 131 -13.86 -2.03 3.24
CA VAL A 131 -14.68 -1.00 3.93
C VAL A 131 -14.62 0.36 3.21
N ALA A 132 -13.61 0.58 2.36
CA ALA A 132 -13.45 1.73 1.47
C ALA A 132 -14.14 1.54 0.10
N GLY A 133 -15.01 0.52 -0.05
CA GLY A 133 -15.65 0.15 -1.32
C GLY A 133 -14.80 -0.76 -2.20
N PRO A 134 -15.18 -0.96 -3.48
CA PRO A 134 -14.41 -1.76 -4.41
C PRO A 134 -12.98 -1.23 -4.56
N ALA A 135 -12.00 -2.04 -4.23
CA ALA A 135 -10.61 -1.60 -4.06
C ALA A 135 -9.63 -2.38 -4.93
N GLY A 136 -8.47 -1.76 -5.15
CA GLY A 136 -7.31 -2.37 -5.78
C GLY A 136 -6.05 -2.12 -4.95
N LEU A 137 -5.05 -2.96 -5.13
CA LEU A 137 -3.80 -2.91 -4.41
C LEU A 137 -2.62 -3.00 -5.39
N ILE A 138 -1.69 -2.06 -5.26
CA ILE A 138 -0.41 -2.03 -5.98
C ILE A 138 0.70 -1.70 -5.00
N ILE A 139 1.95 -1.99 -5.33
CA ILE A 139 3.09 -1.72 -4.43
C ILE A 139 4.09 -0.79 -5.10
N CYS A 140 4.32 0.38 -4.48
CA CYS A 140 5.44 1.30 -4.73
C CYS A 140 5.74 1.54 -6.22
N TYR A 141 6.70 0.83 -6.81
CA TYR A 141 7.14 1.00 -8.19
C TYR A 141 6.02 0.75 -9.22
N ASP A 142 5.03 -0.09 -8.89
CA ASP A 142 3.83 -0.29 -9.72
C ASP A 142 3.10 1.03 -10.04
N LEU A 143 3.18 2.02 -9.14
CA LEU A 143 2.58 3.35 -9.31
C LEU A 143 3.03 4.05 -10.61
N ARG A 144 4.20 3.70 -11.17
CA ARG A 144 4.73 4.29 -12.40
C ARG A 144 4.06 3.77 -13.67
N PHE A 145 3.39 2.64 -13.59
CA PHE A 145 2.80 1.95 -14.73
C PHE A 145 1.30 2.27 -14.81
N THR A 146 0.93 3.20 -15.70
CA THR A 146 -0.45 3.70 -15.84
C THR A 146 -1.46 2.63 -16.19
N GLU A 147 -1.01 1.60 -16.88
CA GLU A 147 -1.84 0.48 -17.38
C GLU A 147 -2.48 -0.28 -16.21
N LEU A 148 -1.75 -0.51 -15.12
CA LEU A 148 -2.21 -1.33 -14.02
C LEU A 148 -3.37 -0.67 -13.24
N PRO A 149 -3.26 0.58 -12.72
CA PRO A 149 -4.40 1.30 -12.12
C PRO A 149 -5.56 1.50 -13.10
N ARG A 150 -5.27 1.79 -14.38
CA ARG A 150 -6.32 1.93 -15.40
C ARG A 150 -7.10 0.63 -15.59
N ALA A 151 -6.41 -0.51 -15.71
CA ALA A 151 -7.07 -1.81 -15.84
C ALA A 151 -7.91 -2.17 -14.60
N MET A 152 -7.48 -1.79 -13.40
CA MET A 152 -8.24 -1.95 -12.17
C MET A 152 -9.47 -1.04 -12.14
N ALA A 153 -9.33 0.24 -12.49
CA ALA A 153 -10.44 1.20 -12.52
C ALA A 153 -11.53 0.79 -13.53
N LEU A 154 -11.13 0.27 -14.70
CA LEU A 154 -12.04 -0.29 -15.70
C LEU A 154 -12.76 -1.56 -15.22
N ALA A 155 -12.16 -2.30 -14.30
CA ALA A 155 -12.76 -3.48 -13.66
C ALA A 155 -13.57 -3.13 -12.41
N GLY A 156 -13.83 -1.84 -12.14
CA GLY A 156 -14.71 -1.39 -11.07
C GLY A 156 -14.02 -0.85 -9.82
N CYS A 157 -12.70 -0.82 -9.75
CA CYS A 157 -11.97 -0.23 -8.62
C CYS A 157 -12.37 1.22 -8.38
N ARG A 158 -12.58 1.57 -7.09
CA ARG A 158 -12.92 2.91 -6.62
C ARG A 158 -11.90 3.47 -5.64
N THR A 159 -11.14 2.60 -4.98
CA THR A 159 -10.08 2.96 -4.04
C THR A 159 -8.81 2.17 -4.37
N LEU A 160 -7.69 2.86 -4.53
CA LEU A 160 -6.38 2.28 -4.81
C LEU A 160 -5.48 2.42 -3.59
N PHE A 161 -5.03 1.31 -3.04
CA PHE A 161 -4.03 1.27 -1.98
C PHE A 161 -2.62 1.16 -2.56
N VAL A 162 -1.68 1.97 -2.03
CA VAL A 162 -0.31 2.07 -2.51
C VAL A 162 0.68 2.08 -1.34
N PRO A 163 0.98 0.92 -0.73
CA PRO A 163 2.10 0.81 0.19
C PRO A 163 3.43 1.00 -0.53
N ALA A 164 4.38 1.73 0.09
CA ALA A 164 5.65 2.07 -0.54
C ALA A 164 6.81 2.22 0.46
N GLU A 165 8.02 2.02 -0.08
CA GLU A 165 9.30 2.52 0.42
C GLU A 165 9.88 3.46 -0.65
N TRP A 166 9.36 4.69 -0.73
CA TRP A 166 9.67 5.64 -1.79
C TRP A 166 10.75 6.64 -1.37
N PRO A 167 11.92 6.65 -2.04
CA PRO A 167 13.03 7.50 -1.66
C PRO A 167 12.80 9.01 -1.89
N SER A 168 13.37 9.83 -1.01
CA SER A 168 13.23 11.30 -1.00
C SER A 168 13.72 11.97 -2.29
N VAL A 169 14.74 11.43 -2.95
CA VAL A 169 15.25 11.94 -4.23
C VAL A 169 14.20 11.92 -5.35
N ARG A 170 13.12 11.20 -5.17
CA ARG A 170 11.97 11.11 -6.07
C ARG A 170 10.65 11.53 -5.43
N GLY A 171 10.70 12.32 -4.35
CA GLY A 171 9.52 12.77 -3.61
C GLY A 171 8.50 13.48 -4.49
N ARG A 172 8.95 14.37 -5.41
CA ARG A 172 8.05 15.00 -6.36
C ARG A 172 7.29 14.00 -7.25
N HIS A 173 7.92 12.88 -7.63
CA HIS A 173 7.24 11.83 -8.40
C HIS A 173 6.18 11.14 -7.55
N TRP A 174 6.44 10.93 -6.25
CA TRP A 174 5.48 10.34 -5.31
C TRP A 174 4.18 11.13 -5.28
N VAL A 175 4.25 12.41 -4.98
CA VAL A 175 3.08 13.29 -4.91
C VAL A 175 2.37 13.35 -6.28
N THR A 176 3.13 13.67 -7.34
CA THR A 176 2.56 13.86 -8.68
C THR A 176 1.85 12.60 -9.20
N LEU A 177 2.44 11.41 -9.01
CA LEU A 177 1.87 10.18 -9.54
C LEU A 177 0.64 9.73 -8.75
N ASN A 178 0.62 9.87 -7.42
CA ASN A 178 -0.56 9.53 -6.62
C ASN A 178 -1.76 10.43 -7.00
N VAL A 179 -1.54 11.74 -7.11
CA VAL A 179 -2.57 12.69 -7.56
C VAL A 179 -3.02 12.38 -9.00
N ALA A 180 -2.08 12.12 -9.92
CA ALA A 180 -2.42 11.76 -11.30
C ALA A 180 -3.28 10.48 -11.37
N ARG A 181 -2.93 9.43 -10.59
CA ARG A 181 -3.71 8.18 -10.55
C ARG A 181 -5.12 8.42 -10.03
N ALA A 182 -5.29 9.29 -9.03
CA ALA A 182 -6.60 9.66 -8.52
C ALA A 182 -7.45 10.35 -9.60
N ILE A 183 -6.91 11.39 -10.24
CA ILE A 183 -7.63 12.20 -11.24
C ILE A 183 -7.97 11.35 -12.47
N GLU A 184 -6.98 10.74 -13.11
CA GLU A 184 -7.15 10.07 -14.40
C GLU A 184 -8.02 8.81 -14.33
N ASN A 185 -8.07 8.15 -13.15
CA ASN A 185 -8.87 6.96 -12.91
C ASN A 185 -10.12 7.23 -12.07
N GLN A 186 -10.31 8.47 -11.63
CA GLN A 186 -11.44 8.91 -10.81
C GLN A 186 -11.69 7.96 -9.64
N LEU A 187 -10.65 7.71 -8.85
CA LEU A 187 -10.67 6.85 -7.67
C LEU A 187 -9.94 7.53 -6.50
N PHE A 188 -10.26 7.10 -5.29
CA PHE A 188 -9.46 7.48 -4.13
C PHE A 188 -8.10 6.79 -4.18
N VAL A 189 -7.03 7.50 -3.79
CA VAL A 189 -5.70 6.92 -3.60
C VAL A 189 -5.36 7.01 -2.12
N ILE A 190 -5.05 5.87 -1.50
CA ILE A 190 -4.57 5.77 -0.13
C ILE A 190 -3.13 5.24 -0.21
N ALA A 191 -2.18 6.16 -0.14
CA ALA A 191 -0.77 5.88 -0.33
C ALA A 191 -0.01 6.00 1.00
N VAL A 192 0.67 4.93 1.40
CA VAL A 192 1.44 4.89 2.64
C VAL A 192 2.89 4.63 2.32
N ASN A 193 3.74 5.58 2.70
CA ASN A 193 5.18 5.49 2.53
C ASN A 193 5.87 5.40 3.89
N ARG A 194 7.02 4.74 3.95
CA ARG A 194 7.88 4.80 5.13
C ARG A 194 8.61 6.15 5.22
N VAL A 195 9.18 6.40 6.38
CA VAL A 195 10.17 7.45 6.65
C VAL A 195 11.49 6.85 7.10
N GLY A 196 12.44 7.70 7.49
CA GLY A 196 13.75 7.30 7.99
C GLY A 196 14.74 7.00 6.89
N LYS A 197 15.78 6.24 7.23
CA LYS A 197 16.91 5.94 6.37
C LYS A 197 17.24 4.46 6.40
N ASP A 198 17.79 3.96 5.29
CA ASP A 198 18.58 2.74 5.27
C ASP A 198 20.04 3.06 4.85
N LEU A 199 20.80 2.03 4.46
CA LEU A 199 22.23 2.21 4.11
C LEU A 199 22.43 3.18 2.93
N ASP A 200 21.50 3.21 1.98
CA ASP A 200 21.66 3.86 0.68
C ASP A 200 20.59 4.92 0.39
N ASN A 201 19.48 4.96 1.16
CA ASN A 201 18.33 5.79 0.84
C ASN A 201 17.81 6.56 2.05
N ASP A 202 17.36 7.79 1.80
CA ASP A 202 16.44 8.54 2.64
C ASP A 202 15.03 8.37 2.11
N PHE A 203 14.05 8.05 2.96
CA PHE A 203 12.66 7.83 2.55
C PHE A 203 11.80 9.07 2.79
N TYR A 204 10.92 9.33 1.83
CA TYR A 204 10.26 10.63 1.71
C TYR A 204 9.15 10.84 2.75
N GLY A 205 8.48 9.78 3.24
CA GLY A 205 7.26 9.93 4.02
C GLY A 205 6.13 10.45 3.13
N HIS A 206 5.45 11.51 3.59
CA HIS A 206 4.35 12.11 2.85
C HIS A 206 3.31 11.08 2.41
N SER A 207 2.94 10.18 3.33
CA SER A 207 1.78 9.30 3.15
C SER A 207 0.55 10.16 2.95
N MET A 208 -0.34 9.79 2.01
CA MET A 208 -1.43 10.68 1.65
C MET A 208 -2.72 9.94 1.33
N VAL A 209 -3.82 10.65 1.46
CA VAL A 209 -5.13 10.30 0.91
C VAL A 209 -5.50 11.34 -0.11
N VAL A 210 -5.78 10.91 -1.34
CA VAL A 210 -6.17 11.78 -2.45
C VAL A 210 -7.55 11.36 -2.93
N ASP A 211 -8.44 12.32 -3.14
CA ASP A 211 -9.78 12.08 -3.67
C ASP A 211 -9.81 11.97 -5.20
N PRO A 212 -10.90 11.54 -5.82
CA PRO A 212 -11.03 11.41 -7.27
C PRO A 212 -10.96 12.74 -8.05
N TRP A 213 -11.02 13.88 -7.35
CA TRP A 213 -10.84 15.22 -7.96
C TRP A 213 -9.36 15.65 -7.96
N GLY A 214 -8.51 14.94 -7.18
CA GLY A 214 -7.09 15.25 -7.00
C GLY A 214 -6.79 16.10 -5.77
N GLU A 215 -7.80 16.34 -4.93
CA GLU A 215 -7.60 17.02 -3.65
C GLU A 215 -6.92 16.10 -2.65
N VAL A 216 -5.88 16.61 -1.99
CA VAL A 216 -5.19 15.89 -0.92
C VAL A 216 -5.96 16.09 0.37
N LEU A 217 -6.68 15.05 0.81
CA LEU A 217 -7.51 15.08 2.01
C LEU A 217 -6.68 15.00 3.29
N ALA A 218 -5.55 14.31 3.25
CA ALA A 218 -4.57 14.22 4.32
C ALA A 218 -3.19 13.94 3.74
N GLU A 219 -2.16 14.50 4.37
CA GLU A 219 -0.76 14.26 4.01
C GLU A 219 0.09 14.22 5.29
N GLY A 220 0.96 13.24 5.38
CA GLY A 220 1.95 13.12 6.44
C GLY A 220 3.16 14.03 6.24
N SER A 221 3.96 14.15 7.29
CA SER A 221 5.24 14.87 7.26
C SER A 221 6.41 13.96 6.85
N GLU A 222 7.63 14.39 7.08
CA GLU A 222 8.86 13.60 6.95
C GLU A 222 9.19 12.78 8.21
N LYS A 223 8.25 12.67 9.16
CA LYS A 223 8.45 12.01 10.45
C LYS A 223 7.60 10.77 10.60
N GLU A 224 8.00 9.90 11.53
CA GLU A 224 7.18 8.77 11.96
C GLU A 224 5.91 9.26 12.64
N GLU A 225 4.77 8.83 12.13
CA GLU A 225 3.46 9.26 12.63
C GLU A 225 2.31 8.35 12.21
N VAL A 226 1.22 8.42 12.93
CA VAL A 226 -0.07 7.82 12.57
C VAL A 226 -0.99 8.95 12.11
N ILE A 227 -1.48 8.85 10.86
CA ILE A 227 -2.37 9.84 10.26
C ILE A 227 -3.77 9.22 10.19
N VAL A 228 -4.71 9.81 10.91
CA VAL A 228 -6.12 9.39 10.90
C VAL A 228 -6.95 10.46 10.20
N VAL A 229 -7.79 10.05 9.25
CA VAL A 229 -8.63 10.93 8.45
C VAL A 229 -9.95 10.27 8.14
N ASP A 230 -11.03 11.04 8.22
CA ASP A 230 -12.35 10.60 7.77
C ASP A 230 -12.50 10.83 6.27
N VAL A 231 -12.90 9.78 5.54
CA VAL A 231 -13.05 9.83 4.08
C VAL A 231 -14.48 9.48 3.69
N ASN A 232 -15.15 10.40 2.98
CA ASN A 232 -16.44 10.15 2.37
C ASN A 232 -16.28 9.50 0.99
N PHE A 233 -16.18 8.18 0.95
CA PHE A 233 -16.01 7.43 -0.31
C PHE A 233 -17.20 7.56 -1.27
N ALA A 234 -18.39 7.92 -0.80
CA ALA A 234 -19.56 8.12 -1.65
C ALA A 234 -19.44 9.34 -2.59
N ALA A 235 -18.63 10.33 -2.23
CA ALA A 235 -18.38 11.51 -3.08
C ALA A 235 -17.73 11.17 -4.45
N GLY A 236 -17.08 10.02 -4.57
CA GLY A 236 -16.46 9.58 -5.82
C GLY A 236 -17.45 9.36 -6.97
N GLU A 237 -18.66 8.92 -6.70
CA GLU A 237 -19.69 8.71 -7.74
C GLU A 237 -20.21 10.03 -8.31
N GLU A 238 -20.31 11.09 -7.50
CA GLU A 238 -20.68 12.42 -8.00
C GLU A 238 -19.62 12.94 -8.99
N ILE A 239 -18.33 12.81 -8.66
CA ILE A 239 -17.23 13.24 -9.54
C ILE A 239 -17.27 12.49 -10.85
N ARG A 240 -17.49 11.18 -10.85
CA ARG A 240 -17.60 10.35 -12.07
C ARG A 240 -18.79 10.76 -12.95
N SER A 241 -19.88 11.17 -12.34
CA SER A 241 -21.06 11.64 -13.08
C SER A 241 -20.84 13.00 -13.75
N ARG A 242 -20.06 13.89 -13.10
CA ARG A 242 -19.76 15.24 -13.63
C ARG A 242 -18.80 15.23 -14.82
N ILE A 243 -17.78 14.36 -14.78
CA ILE A 243 -16.81 14.20 -15.87
C ILE A 243 -16.73 12.71 -16.22
N PRO A 244 -17.55 12.23 -17.17
CA PRO A 244 -17.72 10.80 -17.41
C PRO A 244 -16.61 10.21 -18.30
N VAL A 245 -15.31 10.34 -17.89
CA VAL A 245 -14.15 9.96 -18.71
C VAL A 245 -14.17 8.50 -19.15
N PHE A 246 -14.74 7.60 -18.34
CA PHE A 246 -14.81 6.17 -18.70
C PHE A 246 -15.77 5.90 -19.84
N ARG A 247 -16.90 6.64 -19.91
CA ARG A 247 -17.88 6.57 -21.00
C ARG A 247 -17.31 7.19 -22.28
N ASP A 248 -16.53 8.25 -22.14
CA ASP A 248 -16.02 9.04 -23.26
C ASP A 248 -14.74 8.44 -23.87
N ARG A 249 -14.22 7.31 -23.32
CA ARG A 249 -13.07 6.59 -23.89
C ARG A 249 -13.37 6.06 -25.28
N ARG A 250 -12.33 6.01 -26.08
CA ARG A 250 -12.37 5.48 -27.47
C ARG A 250 -11.34 4.36 -27.64
N PRO A 251 -11.56 3.15 -27.00
CA PRO A 251 -10.59 2.06 -27.03
C PRO A 251 -10.24 1.59 -28.44
N GLU A 252 -11.13 1.78 -29.39
CA GLU A 252 -10.92 1.48 -30.81
C GLU A 252 -9.84 2.33 -31.49
N CYS A 253 -9.41 3.41 -30.83
CA CYS A 253 -8.39 4.33 -31.38
C CYS A 253 -6.98 4.09 -30.80
N TYR A 254 -6.84 3.22 -29.78
CA TYR A 254 -5.56 2.96 -29.09
C TYR A 254 -5.49 1.55 -28.47
#